data_cbd130f1b2deeb5742d6b050a6f02708
#
_entry.id   cbd130f1b2deeb5742d6b050a6f02708
#
_cell.length_a   1.000
_cell.length_b   1.000
_cell.length_c   1.000
_cell.angle_alpha   90.00
_cell.angle_beta   90.00
_cell.angle_gamma   90.00
#
_symmetry.space_group_name_H-M   'P 1'
#
loop_
_entity.id
_entity.type
_entity.pdbx_description
1 polymer ?
#
loop_
_entity_poly.entity_id
_entity_poly.type
_entity_poly.pdbx_seq_one_letter_code
_entity_poly.pdbx_strand_id
1 'polypeptide(L)'
;SVTVSVTERKLRASWSPELAQDVSAFHNIDAEAELTALLSEQIAAEVDREILRDLRKGAAWTAKWDYNEWKYGATGGTPFMGYTQKDWNQTLVTKINQISAQIHKTTLRGGANWIVVSSEVSAVFDDLEYFHVSNAAPEQDQYNMGIEKIGSLAGRYQVYRDPYLPAGKIVIGHKGKSLLDAGYIYAPYVPLQLTPTMYNPFNMTPIKGIMTRYAKKMVNNRYFGVINVSGLSTFSLDTLR
;
A
#
# COMPACT_ATOMS: atom_id res chain seq x y z
N SER A 1 -12.38 27.70 -0.40
CA SER A 1 -10.95 27.60 -0.09
C SER A 1 -10.67 26.34 0.71
N VAL A 2 -9.62 25.64 0.37
CA VAL A 2 -9.19 24.42 1.07
C VAL A 2 -7.94 24.76 1.85
N THR A 3 -8.03 24.72 3.17
CA THR A 3 -6.86 24.89 4.04
C THR A 3 -6.17 23.56 4.25
N VAL A 4 -4.87 23.55 4.11
CA VAL A 4 -4.02 22.36 4.27
C VAL A 4 -3.00 22.66 5.36
N SER A 5 -2.95 21.80 6.37
CA SER A 5 -1.96 21.88 7.45
C SER A 5 -0.71 21.07 7.10
N VAL A 6 0.45 21.61 7.46
CA VAL A 6 1.73 20.91 7.28
C VAL A 6 1.97 19.96 8.43
N THR A 7 2.34 18.73 8.12
CA THR A 7 2.79 17.71 9.08
C THR A 7 4.30 17.52 8.98
N GLU A 8 4.91 17.13 10.08
CA GLU A 8 6.33 16.86 10.18
C GLU A 8 6.55 15.38 10.53
N ARG A 9 7.52 14.78 9.86
CA ARG A 9 7.95 13.40 10.16
C ARG A 9 9.46 13.36 10.33
N LYS A 10 9.90 12.75 11.42
CA LYS A 10 11.32 12.64 11.79
C LYS A 10 11.64 11.20 12.17
N LEU A 11 12.77 10.71 11.71
CA LEU A 11 13.36 9.45 12.13
C LEU A 11 14.82 9.69 12.52
N ARG A 12 15.32 8.89 13.44
CA ARG A 12 16.72 8.91 13.82
C ARG A 12 17.27 7.49 13.94
N ALA A 13 18.54 7.33 13.63
CA ALA A 13 19.31 6.14 13.90
C ALA A 13 20.51 6.49 14.77
N SER A 14 20.88 5.59 15.66
CA SER A 14 22.11 5.65 16.44
C SER A 14 22.80 4.29 16.35
N TRP A 15 24.12 4.31 16.35
CA TRP A 15 24.92 3.08 16.33
C TRP A 15 26.12 3.23 17.24
N SER A 16 26.75 2.12 17.61
CA SER A 16 27.96 2.18 18.40
C SER A 16 29.19 2.37 17.48
N PRO A 17 30.19 3.12 17.92
CA PRO A 17 31.44 3.28 17.14
C PRO A 17 32.14 1.94 16.89
N GLU A 18 32.09 1.03 17.86
CA GLU A 18 32.68 -0.31 17.78
C GLU A 18 32.03 -1.12 16.65
N LEU A 19 30.69 -1.09 16.58
CA LEU A 19 29.96 -1.77 15.50
C LEU A 19 30.36 -1.25 14.12
N ALA A 20 30.49 0.07 13.97
CA ALA A 20 30.89 0.68 12.70
C ALA A 20 32.31 0.26 12.29
N GLN A 21 33.23 0.19 13.26
CA GLN A 21 34.62 -0.28 13.02
C GLN A 21 34.65 -1.76 12.64
N ASP A 22 33.93 -2.61 13.35
CA ASP A 22 33.88 -4.04 13.10
C ASP A 22 33.28 -4.36 11.72
N VAL A 23 32.18 -3.73 11.37
CA VAL A 23 31.52 -3.92 10.06
C VAL A 23 32.40 -3.41 8.93
N SER A 24 33.08 -2.28 9.12
CA SER A 24 34.03 -1.77 8.11
C SER A 24 35.26 -2.67 7.96
N ALA A 25 35.80 -3.17 9.06
CA ALA A 25 37.01 -4.01 9.05
C ALA A 25 36.79 -5.41 8.49
N PHE A 26 35.65 -6.06 8.82
CA PHE A 26 35.38 -7.44 8.45
C PHE A 26 34.58 -7.57 7.15
N HIS A 27 33.69 -6.62 6.85
CA HIS A 27 32.78 -6.70 5.71
C HIS A 27 32.98 -5.61 4.67
N ASN A 28 33.85 -4.65 4.93
CA ASN A 28 34.09 -3.47 4.07
C ASN A 28 32.80 -2.69 3.74
N ILE A 29 31.90 -2.58 4.73
CA ILE A 29 30.61 -1.90 4.63
C ILE A 29 30.66 -0.61 5.46
N ASP A 30 30.20 0.49 4.89
CA ASP A 30 30.03 1.73 5.63
C ASP A 30 28.66 1.73 6.36
N ALA A 31 28.70 1.54 7.68
CA ALA A 31 27.50 1.49 8.51
C ALA A 31 26.68 2.78 8.45
N GLU A 32 27.29 3.95 8.29
CA GLU A 32 26.60 5.23 8.19
C GLU A 32 25.81 5.32 6.88
N ALA A 33 26.40 4.91 5.76
CA ALA A 33 25.75 4.93 4.47
C ALA A 33 24.56 3.97 4.43
N GLU A 34 24.71 2.76 4.95
CA GLU A 34 23.66 1.75 5.00
C GLU A 34 22.49 2.20 5.89
N LEU A 35 22.77 2.72 7.07
CA LEU A 35 21.72 3.23 7.97
C LEU A 35 21.00 4.45 7.39
N THR A 36 21.69 5.30 6.65
CA THR A 36 21.09 6.45 5.96
C THR A 36 20.13 6.00 4.87
N ALA A 37 20.51 5.00 4.08
CA ALA A 37 19.66 4.42 3.05
C ALA A 37 18.41 3.79 3.68
N LEU A 38 18.57 3.02 4.76
CA LEU A 38 17.48 2.41 5.50
C LEU A 38 16.51 3.44 6.08
N LEU A 39 17.01 4.53 6.65
CA LEU A 39 16.17 5.63 7.14
C LEU A 39 15.35 6.27 6.02
N SER A 40 15.95 6.50 4.86
CA SER A 40 15.27 7.08 3.69
C SER A 40 14.15 6.18 3.18
N GLU A 41 14.40 4.88 3.07
CA GLU A 41 13.39 3.90 2.68
C GLU A 41 12.25 3.81 3.71
N GLN A 42 12.59 3.79 4.98
CA GLN A 42 11.60 3.70 6.05
C GLN A 42 10.68 4.91 6.08
N ILE A 43 11.21 6.12 5.94
CA ILE A 43 10.36 7.33 5.96
C ILE A 43 9.46 7.41 4.73
N ALA A 44 9.96 7.01 3.57
CA ALA A 44 9.15 6.92 2.36
C ALA A 44 8.00 5.91 2.52
N ALA A 45 8.30 4.72 3.03
CA ALA A 45 7.30 3.69 3.30
C ALA A 45 6.24 4.14 4.32
N GLU A 46 6.64 4.87 5.35
CA GLU A 46 5.70 5.40 6.35
C GLU A 46 4.76 6.46 5.76
N VAL A 47 5.27 7.34 4.92
CA VAL A 47 4.45 8.34 4.22
C VAL A 47 3.45 7.67 3.29
N ASP A 48 3.87 6.67 2.54
CA ASP A 48 2.99 5.91 1.63
C ASP A 48 1.88 5.18 2.40
N ARG A 49 2.21 4.54 3.51
CA ARG A 49 1.21 3.90 4.39
C ARG A 49 0.22 4.89 4.98
N GLU A 50 0.69 6.07 5.35
CA GLU A 50 -0.17 7.13 5.87
C GLU A 50 -1.16 7.61 4.80
N ILE A 51 -0.70 7.84 3.58
CA ILE A 51 -1.55 8.23 2.45
C ILE A 51 -2.59 7.15 2.16
N LEU A 52 -2.19 5.90 2.04
CA LEU A 52 -3.11 4.78 1.79
C LEU A 52 -4.13 4.60 2.90
N ARG A 53 -3.73 4.78 4.16
CA ARG A 53 -4.65 4.77 5.30
C ARG A 53 -5.69 5.87 5.19
N ASP A 54 -5.30 7.07 4.80
CA ASP A 54 -6.22 8.19 4.61
C ASP A 54 -7.18 7.91 3.44
N LEU A 55 -6.71 7.39 2.32
CA LEU A 55 -7.53 6.99 1.19
C LEU A 55 -8.55 5.93 1.59
N ARG A 56 -8.11 4.90 2.30
CA ARG A 56 -8.99 3.81 2.77
C ARG A 56 -10.07 4.31 3.73
N LYS A 57 -9.70 5.17 4.68
CA LYS A 57 -10.66 5.69 5.68
C LYS A 57 -11.62 6.71 5.10
N GLY A 58 -11.17 7.49 4.13
CA GLY A 58 -11.94 8.58 3.54
C GLY A 58 -12.73 8.20 2.28
N ALA A 59 -12.53 7.01 1.72
CA ALA A 59 -13.20 6.58 0.50
C ALA A 59 -14.73 6.67 0.60
N ALA A 60 -15.35 7.24 -0.43
CA ALA A 60 -16.82 7.43 -0.44
C ALA A 60 -17.57 6.13 -0.73
N TRP A 61 -16.98 5.21 -1.48
CA TRP A 61 -17.62 3.98 -1.94
C TRP A 61 -17.09 2.78 -1.17
N THR A 62 -17.99 1.94 -0.69
CA THR A 62 -17.63 0.72 0.03
C THR A 62 -18.44 -0.45 -0.52
N ALA A 63 -17.78 -1.55 -0.82
CA ALA A 63 -18.41 -2.81 -1.19
C ALA A 63 -17.90 -3.93 -0.30
N LYS A 64 -18.65 -5.03 -0.26
CA LYS A 64 -18.28 -6.26 0.45
C LYS A 64 -18.27 -7.40 -0.54
N TRP A 65 -17.32 -8.30 -0.37
CA TRP A 65 -17.23 -9.55 -1.10
C TRP A 65 -16.72 -10.64 -0.17
N ASP A 66 -17.35 -11.81 -0.20
CA ASP A 66 -16.96 -12.95 0.62
C ASP A 66 -16.45 -14.08 -0.25
N TYR A 67 -15.24 -14.56 0.05
CA TYR A 67 -14.58 -15.63 -0.69
C TYR A 67 -15.33 -16.96 -0.63
N ASN A 68 -16.06 -17.22 0.44
CA ASN A 68 -16.75 -18.48 0.71
C ASN A 68 -18.28 -18.40 0.56
N GLU A 69 -18.83 -17.27 0.14
CA GLU A 69 -20.29 -17.05 0.11
C GLU A 69 -21.00 -18.09 -0.79
N TRP A 70 -20.38 -18.51 -1.87
CA TRP A 70 -20.95 -19.52 -2.76
C TRP A 70 -21.10 -20.91 -2.10
N LYS A 71 -20.25 -21.23 -1.11
CA LYS A 71 -20.28 -22.50 -0.37
C LYS A 71 -21.35 -22.53 0.72
N TYR A 72 -21.50 -21.41 1.43
CA TYR A 72 -22.30 -21.34 2.65
C TYR A 72 -23.55 -20.47 2.51
N GLY A 73 -23.73 -19.80 1.37
CA GLY A 73 -24.76 -18.79 1.19
C GLY A 73 -24.48 -17.50 1.97
N ALA A 74 -25.18 -16.43 1.62
CA ALA A 74 -25.12 -15.20 2.38
C ALA A 74 -25.78 -15.39 3.74
N THR A 75 -25.00 -15.31 4.82
CA THR A 75 -25.48 -15.31 6.22
C THR A 75 -26.46 -16.48 6.54
N GLY A 76 -26.06 -17.73 6.24
CA GLY A 76 -26.90 -18.91 6.53
C GLY A 76 -27.95 -19.23 5.46
N GLY A 77 -27.79 -18.68 4.28
CA GLY A 77 -28.61 -18.98 3.11
C GLY A 77 -28.23 -20.30 2.43
N THR A 78 -28.90 -20.62 1.34
CA THR A 78 -28.63 -21.80 0.53
C THR A 78 -27.33 -21.60 -0.29
N PRO A 79 -26.43 -22.60 -0.35
CA PRO A 79 -25.26 -22.53 -1.23
C PRO A 79 -25.65 -22.30 -2.68
N PHE A 80 -24.85 -21.52 -3.42
CA PHE A 80 -25.03 -21.33 -4.84
C PHE A 80 -24.54 -22.58 -5.59
N MET A 81 -25.45 -23.44 -5.98
CA MET A 81 -25.11 -24.67 -6.71
C MET A 81 -24.58 -24.33 -8.12
N GLY A 82 -23.52 -25.02 -8.53
CA GLY A 82 -22.98 -24.91 -9.88
C GLY A 82 -21.80 -23.94 -10.02
N TYR A 83 -21.40 -23.24 -8.97
CA TYR A 83 -20.19 -22.42 -8.98
C TYR A 83 -18.97 -23.24 -8.55
N THR A 84 -17.84 -23.01 -9.22
CA THR A 84 -16.53 -23.39 -8.74
C THR A 84 -15.87 -22.19 -8.04
N GLN A 85 -14.80 -22.43 -7.24
CA GLN A 85 -14.08 -21.32 -6.61
C GLN A 85 -13.52 -20.33 -7.64
N LYS A 86 -13.06 -20.84 -8.79
CA LYS A 86 -12.57 -20.02 -9.89
C LYS A 86 -13.66 -19.12 -10.46
N ASP A 87 -14.84 -19.66 -10.71
CA ASP A 87 -15.98 -18.89 -11.24
C ASP A 87 -16.43 -17.83 -10.24
N TRP A 88 -16.45 -18.18 -8.94
CA TRP A 88 -16.80 -17.22 -7.91
C TRP A 88 -15.78 -16.08 -7.78
N ASN A 89 -14.48 -16.36 -7.93
CA ASN A 89 -13.45 -15.34 -7.88
C ASN A 89 -13.64 -14.29 -9.00
N GLN A 90 -14.19 -14.64 -10.14
CA GLN A 90 -14.51 -13.69 -11.21
C GLN A 90 -15.58 -12.65 -10.80
N THR A 91 -16.42 -12.96 -9.82
CA THR A 91 -17.40 -11.99 -9.29
C THR A 91 -16.74 -10.81 -8.59
N LEU A 92 -15.51 -10.98 -8.08
CA LEU A 92 -14.72 -9.89 -7.50
C LEU A 92 -14.41 -8.82 -8.55
N VAL A 93 -14.10 -9.21 -9.78
CA VAL A 93 -13.88 -8.29 -10.91
C VAL A 93 -15.14 -7.45 -11.17
N THR A 94 -16.30 -8.05 -11.09
CA THR A 94 -17.58 -7.34 -11.23
C THR A 94 -17.76 -6.29 -10.12
N LYS A 95 -17.42 -6.60 -8.89
CA LYS A 95 -17.46 -5.63 -7.78
C LYS A 95 -16.50 -4.46 -8.00
N ILE A 96 -15.30 -4.73 -8.48
CA ILE A 96 -14.31 -3.71 -8.84
C ILE A 96 -14.86 -2.80 -9.94
N ASN A 97 -15.43 -3.38 -10.98
CA ASN A 97 -16.03 -2.63 -12.09
C ASN A 97 -17.23 -1.79 -11.65
N GLN A 98 -18.03 -2.27 -10.71
CA GLN A 98 -19.15 -1.51 -10.15
C GLN A 98 -18.66 -0.25 -9.41
N ILE A 99 -17.61 -0.37 -8.60
CA ILE A 99 -17.01 0.80 -7.93
C ILE A 99 -16.41 1.76 -8.95
N SER A 100 -15.71 1.25 -9.95
CA SER A 100 -15.18 2.07 -11.04
C SER A 100 -16.28 2.83 -11.79
N ALA A 101 -17.41 2.19 -12.06
CA ALA A 101 -18.57 2.82 -12.69
C ALA A 101 -19.17 3.92 -11.80
N GLN A 102 -19.23 3.72 -10.49
CA GLN A 102 -19.69 4.73 -9.56
C GLN A 102 -18.75 5.94 -9.49
N ILE A 103 -17.45 5.72 -9.50
CA ILE A 103 -16.44 6.79 -9.58
C ILE A 103 -16.67 7.59 -10.87
N HIS A 104 -16.81 6.92 -12.02
CA HIS A 104 -17.06 7.59 -13.29
C HIS A 104 -18.38 8.40 -13.29
N LYS A 105 -19.46 7.80 -12.78
CA LYS A 105 -20.79 8.44 -12.74
C LYS A 105 -20.81 9.71 -11.89
N THR A 106 -20.10 9.69 -10.78
CA THR A 106 -20.14 10.81 -9.82
C THR A 106 -19.12 11.89 -10.09
N THR A 107 -17.98 11.54 -10.67
CA THR A 107 -16.91 12.50 -10.96
C THR A 107 -16.93 13.02 -12.38
N LEU A 108 -17.51 12.27 -13.33
CA LEU A 108 -17.52 12.56 -14.78
C LEU A 108 -16.11 12.78 -15.38
N ARG A 109 -15.08 12.28 -14.72
CA ARG A 109 -13.66 12.45 -15.10
C ARG A 109 -12.98 11.16 -15.55
N GLY A 110 -13.62 10.04 -15.32
CA GLY A 110 -13.10 8.72 -15.68
C GLY A 110 -13.31 7.70 -14.55
N GLY A 111 -13.22 6.43 -14.90
CA GLY A 111 -13.28 5.33 -13.94
C GLY A 111 -11.96 5.14 -13.21
N ALA A 112 -11.95 4.21 -12.26
CA ALA A 112 -10.74 3.82 -11.54
C ALA A 112 -9.64 3.34 -12.51
N ASN A 113 -8.40 3.62 -12.15
CA ASN A 113 -7.23 3.22 -12.95
C ASN A 113 -6.12 2.55 -12.13
N TRP A 114 -6.26 2.48 -10.81
CA TRP A 114 -5.34 1.77 -9.94
C TRP A 114 -6.07 1.03 -8.82
N ILE A 115 -5.44 -0.04 -8.34
CA ILE A 115 -5.93 -0.90 -7.26
C ILE A 115 -4.75 -1.23 -6.35
N VAL A 116 -4.96 -1.15 -5.04
CA VAL A 116 -4.01 -1.65 -4.04
C VAL A 116 -4.68 -2.77 -3.26
N VAL A 117 -4.01 -3.90 -3.16
CA VAL A 117 -4.52 -5.10 -2.49
C VAL A 117 -3.62 -5.50 -1.32
N SER A 118 -4.21 -6.15 -0.31
CA SER A 118 -3.43 -6.81 0.73
C SER A 118 -2.77 -8.09 0.20
N SER A 119 -1.77 -8.61 0.92
CA SER A 119 -1.04 -9.80 0.50
C SER A 119 -1.95 -11.03 0.34
N GLU A 120 -2.93 -11.20 1.22
CA GLU A 120 -3.88 -12.32 1.16
C GLU A 120 -4.79 -12.23 -0.06
N VAL A 121 -5.23 -11.01 -0.39
CA VAL A 121 -6.10 -10.78 -1.55
C VAL A 121 -5.29 -10.90 -2.85
N SER A 122 -4.00 -10.61 -2.85
CA SER A 122 -3.16 -10.78 -4.04
C SER A 122 -3.15 -12.23 -4.55
N ALA A 123 -3.23 -13.21 -3.65
CA ALA A 123 -3.34 -14.61 -4.03
C ALA A 123 -4.65 -14.91 -4.80
N VAL A 124 -5.74 -14.24 -4.46
CA VAL A 124 -7.01 -14.36 -5.20
C VAL A 124 -6.89 -13.73 -6.59
N PHE A 125 -6.14 -12.64 -6.71
CA PHE A 125 -5.90 -11.98 -8.00
C PHE A 125 -5.12 -12.87 -8.96
N ASP A 126 -4.20 -13.70 -8.48
CA ASP A 126 -3.43 -14.64 -9.30
C ASP A 126 -4.34 -15.68 -10.00
N ASP A 127 -5.51 -15.99 -9.42
CA ASP A 127 -6.49 -16.89 -10.00
C ASP A 127 -7.45 -16.23 -11.01
N LEU A 128 -7.39 -14.91 -11.17
CA LEU A 128 -8.27 -14.18 -12.07
C LEU A 128 -7.82 -14.31 -13.54
N GLU A 129 -8.75 -14.59 -14.43
CA GLU A 129 -8.45 -14.78 -15.87
C GLU A 129 -7.91 -13.51 -16.56
N TYR A 130 -8.35 -12.35 -16.10
CA TYR A 130 -7.97 -11.06 -16.71
C TYR A 130 -6.81 -10.39 -16.00
N PHE A 131 -6.17 -11.08 -15.08
CA PHE A 131 -5.00 -10.57 -14.39
C PHE A 131 -3.73 -10.96 -15.15
N HIS A 132 -2.92 -9.95 -15.48
CA HIS A 132 -1.64 -10.13 -16.17
C HIS A 132 -0.50 -9.68 -15.24
N VAL A 133 0.35 -10.61 -14.89
CA VAL A 133 1.57 -10.33 -14.11
C VAL A 133 2.53 -9.49 -14.96
N SER A 134 2.97 -8.36 -14.44
CA SER A 134 3.78 -7.41 -15.21
C SER A 134 5.25 -7.78 -15.28
N ASN A 135 5.73 -8.66 -14.43
CA ASN A 135 7.14 -9.02 -14.41
C ASN A 135 7.38 -10.44 -13.89
N ALA A 136 8.12 -11.20 -14.64
CA ALA A 136 8.57 -12.54 -14.31
C ALA A 136 10.07 -12.58 -13.96
N ALA A 137 10.70 -11.46 -13.60
CA ALA A 137 12.10 -11.44 -13.19
C ALA A 137 12.20 -11.84 -11.71
N PRO A 138 12.70 -13.04 -11.39
CA PRO A 138 12.73 -13.54 -10.01
C PRO A 138 13.60 -12.71 -9.07
N GLU A 139 14.48 -11.88 -9.60
CA GLU A 139 15.41 -11.08 -8.82
C GLU A 139 14.78 -9.81 -8.23
N GLN A 140 13.69 -9.33 -8.78
CA GLN A 140 13.01 -8.13 -8.29
C GLN A 140 11.94 -8.40 -7.22
N ASP A 141 11.45 -9.62 -7.11
CA ASP A 141 10.38 -9.99 -6.17
C ASP A 141 10.88 -10.27 -4.74
N GLN A 142 12.18 -10.43 -4.54
CA GLN A 142 12.67 -11.01 -3.29
C GLN A 142 12.84 -10.03 -2.13
N TYR A 143 12.92 -8.71 -2.36
CA TYR A 143 13.34 -7.78 -1.30
C TYR A 143 12.65 -6.41 -1.27
N ASN A 144 11.53 -6.24 -1.93
CA ASN A 144 10.80 -4.98 -1.87
C ASN A 144 10.04 -4.81 -0.54
N MET A 145 10.66 -4.05 0.37
CA MET A 145 10.03 -3.65 1.63
C MET A 145 9.04 -2.51 1.40
N GLY A 146 7.95 -2.75 0.70
CA GLY A 146 6.99 -1.68 0.45
C GLY A 146 5.89 -2.07 -0.52
N ILE A 147 5.27 -1.05 -1.09
CA ILE A 147 4.24 -1.21 -2.10
C ILE A 147 4.90 -1.57 -3.43
N GLU A 148 4.54 -2.70 -3.99
CA GLU A 148 5.06 -3.16 -5.27
C GLU A 148 3.95 -3.28 -6.31
N LYS A 149 4.30 -3.04 -7.57
CA LYS A 149 3.40 -3.26 -8.69
C LYS A 149 3.47 -4.72 -9.10
N ILE A 150 2.35 -5.45 -9.00
CA ILE A 150 2.30 -6.87 -9.32
C ILE A 150 1.74 -7.16 -10.73
N GLY A 151 0.99 -6.24 -11.31
CA GLY A 151 0.44 -6.48 -12.62
C GLY A 151 -0.65 -5.51 -13.04
N SER A 152 -1.46 -5.94 -13.99
CA SER A 152 -2.63 -5.22 -14.44
C SER A 152 -3.85 -6.13 -14.52
N LEU A 153 -5.02 -5.60 -14.15
CA LEU A 153 -6.30 -6.29 -14.24
C LEU A 153 -7.09 -5.73 -15.42
N ALA A 154 -7.52 -6.60 -16.33
CA ALA A 154 -8.31 -6.27 -17.52
C ALA A 154 -7.71 -5.15 -18.41
N GLY A 155 -6.41 -4.91 -18.33
CA GLY A 155 -5.74 -3.84 -19.08
C GLY A 155 -6.11 -2.41 -18.64
N ARG A 156 -6.98 -2.25 -17.65
CA ARG A 156 -7.46 -0.93 -17.17
C ARG A 156 -6.85 -0.53 -15.85
N TYR A 157 -6.68 -1.48 -14.94
CA TYR A 157 -6.26 -1.23 -13.56
C TYR A 157 -4.81 -1.63 -13.36
N GLN A 158 -4.00 -0.72 -12.87
CA GLN A 158 -2.68 -1.04 -12.36
C GLN A 158 -2.85 -1.63 -10.95
N VAL A 159 -2.34 -2.81 -10.70
CA VAL A 159 -2.49 -3.52 -9.43
C VAL A 159 -1.19 -3.46 -8.64
N TYR A 160 -1.31 -3.02 -7.39
CA TYR A 160 -0.22 -2.91 -6.43
C TYR A 160 -0.51 -3.78 -5.22
N ARG A 161 0.51 -4.38 -4.65
CA ARG A 161 0.44 -5.13 -3.40
C ARG A 161 1.08 -4.32 -2.28
N ASP A 162 0.38 -4.18 -1.17
CA ASP A 162 0.88 -3.56 0.05
C ASP A 162 0.82 -4.58 1.20
N PRO A 163 1.96 -5.04 1.72
CA PRO A 163 2.00 -6.00 2.82
C PRO A 163 1.49 -5.42 4.14
N TYR A 164 1.47 -4.10 4.29
CA TYR A 164 1.01 -3.44 5.51
C TYR A 164 -0.47 -3.06 5.50
N LEU A 165 -1.14 -3.27 4.37
CA LEU A 165 -2.59 -3.08 4.30
C LEU A 165 -3.28 -4.14 5.17
N PRO A 166 -4.30 -3.77 5.97
CA PRO A 166 -5.05 -4.74 6.75
C PRO A 166 -5.62 -5.86 5.88
N ALA A 167 -5.59 -7.09 6.38
CA ALA A 167 -6.06 -8.27 5.68
C ALA A 167 -7.47 -8.07 5.10
N GLY A 168 -7.69 -8.56 3.89
CA GLY A 168 -8.99 -8.50 3.24
C GLY A 168 -9.42 -7.10 2.80
N LYS A 169 -8.50 -6.21 2.51
CA LYS A 169 -8.82 -4.87 1.98
C LYS A 169 -8.32 -4.70 0.55
N ILE A 170 -9.16 -4.07 -0.25
CA ILE A 170 -8.84 -3.59 -1.59
C ILE A 170 -9.17 -2.11 -1.64
N VAL A 171 -8.20 -1.28 -2.01
CA VAL A 171 -8.39 0.15 -2.21
C VAL A 171 -8.37 0.43 -3.71
N ILE A 172 -9.38 1.12 -4.21
CA ILE A 172 -9.56 1.42 -5.63
C ILE A 172 -9.63 2.92 -5.80
N GLY A 173 -9.01 3.44 -6.82
CA GLY A 173 -9.05 4.87 -7.05
C GLY A 173 -8.79 5.29 -8.49
N HIS A 174 -9.04 6.56 -8.71
CA HIS A 174 -8.74 7.25 -9.96
C HIS A 174 -7.63 8.27 -9.73
N LYS A 175 -6.62 8.22 -10.60
CA LYS A 175 -5.57 9.22 -10.68
C LYS A 175 -5.71 9.98 -11.99
N GLY A 176 -6.09 11.25 -11.91
CA GLY A 176 -6.17 12.14 -13.05
C GLY A 176 -4.81 12.69 -13.49
N LYS A 177 -4.81 13.32 -14.65
CA LYS A 177 -3.60 13.95 -15.23
C LYS A 177 -3.41 15.40 -14.77
N SER A 178 -4.45 16.05 -14.28
CA SER A 178 -4.43 17.45 -13.84
C SER A 178 -4.76 17.59 -12.37
N LEU A 179 -4.40 18.72 -11.80
CA LEU A 179 -4.73 19.06 -10.41
C LEU A 179 -6.25 19.12 -10.17
N LEU A 180 -7.02 19.49 -11.17
CA LEU A 180 -8.49 19.52 -11.11
C LEU A 180 -9.12 18.14 -11.03
N ASP A 181 -8.42 17.10 -11.46
CA ASP A 181 -8.85 15.72 -11.42
C ASP A 181 -8.28 14.95 -10.22
N ALA A 182 -7.68 15.65 -9.27
CA ALA A 182 -7.07 15.05 -8.10
C ALA A 182 -8.09 14.91 -6.96
N GLY A 183 -8.21 13.70 -6.43
CA GLY A 183 -9.02 13.42 -5.25
C GLY A 183 -8.25 13.60 -3.94
N TYR A 184 -6.95 13.47 -3.99
CA TYR A 184 -6.04 13.62 -2.85
C TYR A 184 -4.82 14.43 -3.26
N ILE A 185 -4.41 15.34 -2.40
CA ILE A 185 -3.24 16.19 -2.64
C ILE A 185 -2.17 15.87 -1.61
N TYR A 186 -0.98 15.60 -2.12
CA TYR A 186 0.25 15.52 -1.37
C TYR A 186 1.20 16.61 -1.86
N ALA A 187 1.60 17.49 -0.98
CA ALA A 187 2.48 18.61 -1.29
C ALA A 187 3.67 18.63 -0.35
N PRO A 188 4.86 18.18 -0.78
CA PRO A 188 6.06 18.28 0.02
C PRO A 188 6.45 19.76 0.17
N TYR A 189 6.53 20.23 1.42
CA TYR A 189 6.97 21.58 1.75
C TYR A 189 8.49 21.64 1.93
N VAL A 190 9.03 20.68 2.68
CA VAL A 190 10.46 20.50 2.83
C VAL A 190 10.80 19.10 2.33
N PRO A 191 11.69 18.99 1.32
CA PRO A 191 12.13 17.68 0.84
C PRO A 191 12.85 16.92 1.94
N LEU A 192 13.11 15.66 1.70
CA LEU A 192 13.81 14.81 2.62
C LEU A 192 15.19 15.39 2.93
N GLN A 193 15.43 15.75 4.19
CA GLN A 193 16.68 16.34 4.65
C GLN A 193 17.37 15.40 5.63
N LEU A 194 18.65 15.17 5.40
CA LEU A 194 19.53 14.46 6.32
C LEU A 194 20.20 15.46 7.25
N THR A 195 20.25 15.13 8.54
CA THR A 195 21.07 15.88 9.49
C THR A 195 22.53 15.43 9.39
N PRO A 196 23.51 16.31 9.65
CA PRO A 196 24.87 15.86 9.83
C PRO A 196 24.96 14.87 10.99
N THR A 197 25.95 14.00 10.96
CA THR A 197 26.20 13.08 12.08
C THR A 197 26.56 13.86 13.33
N MET A 198 25.81 13.66 14.39
CA MET A 198 26.01 14.28 15.70
C MET A 198 26.39 13.21 16.71
N TYR A 199 27.20 13.58 17.68
CA TYR A 199 27.59 12.69 18.76
C TYR A 199 26.81 13.03 20.02
N ASN A 200 26.24 12.01 20.65
CA ASN A 200 25.58 12.18 21.93
C ASN A 200 26.65 12.47 23.03
N PRO A 201 26.55 13.59 23.73
CA PRO A 201 27.58 13.98 24.72
C PRO A 201 27.68 13.04 25.92
N PHE A 202 26.63 12.24 26.18
CA PHE A 202 26.62 11.34 27.36
C PHE A 202 27.30 10.00 27.11
N ASN A 203 27.21 9.47 25.91
CA ASN A 203 27.72 8.13 25.58
C ASN A 203 28.55 8.08 24.30
N MET A 204 28.82 9.24 23.69
CA MET A 204 29.62 9.40 22.48
C MET A 204 29.12 8.58 21.26
N THR A 205 27.89 8.10 21.30
CA THR A 205 27.31 7.39 20.17
C THR A 205 26.96 8.35 19.02
N PRO A 206 27.34 8.02 17.78
CA PRO A 206 26.92 8.80 16.62
C PRO A 206 25.41 8.65 16.38
N ILE A 207 24.77 9.75 16.06
CA ILE A 207 23.33 9.84 15.77
C ILE A 207 23.16 10.58 14.45
N LYS A 208 22.33 10.04 13.57
CA LYS A 208 21.92 10.67 12.34
C LYS A 208 20.42 10.67 12.22
N GLY A 209 19.85 11.76 11.76
CA GLY A 209 18.43 11.92 11.59
C GLY A 209 18.04 12.25 10.18
N ILE A 210 16.80 11.96 9.84
CA ILE A 210 16.17 12.36 8.61
C ILE A 210 14.83 13.02 8.93
N MET A 211 14.51 14.09 8.23
CA MET A 211 13.24 14.78 8.42
C MET A 211 12.63 15.20 7.10
N THR A 212 11.31 15.25 7.09
CA THR A 212 10.53 15.81 5.99
C THR A 212 9.31 16.56 6.55
N ARG A 213 8.88 17.57 5.84
CA ARG A 213 7.63 18.29 6.11
C ARG A 213 6.79 18.31 4.84
N TYR A 214 5.55 17.92 4.98
CA TYR A 214 4.61 17.82 3.86
C TYR A 214 3.21 18.21 4.30
N ALA A 215 2.42 18.60 3.33
CA ALA A 215 1.01 18.82 3.48
C ALA A 215 0.24 17.76 2.73
N LYS A 216 -0.84 17.27 3.31
CA LYS A 216 -1.71 16.27 2.68
C LYS A 216 -3.16 16.59 2.98
N LYS A 217 -4.03 16.36 2.00
CA LYS A 217 -5.47 16.48 2.20
C LYS A 217 -6.25 15.69 1.17
N MET A 218 -7.33 15.07 1.61
CA MET A 218 -8.34 14.54 0.73
C MET A 218 -9.29 15.66 0.30
N VAL A 219 -9.29 15.97 -0.98
CA VAL A 219 -10.10 17.04 -1.56
C VAL A 219 -11.46 16.50 -2.02
N ASN A 220 -11.46 15.35 -2.67
CA ASN A 220 -12.67 14.71 -3.15
C ASN A 220 -12.58 13.19 -2.95
N ASN A 221 -13.34 12.70 -1.98
CA ASN A 221 -13.36 11.28 -1.62
C ASN A 221 -14.12 10.39 -2.63
N ARG A 222 -14.87 10.99 -3.55
CA ARG A 222 -15.63 10.26 -4.58
C ARG A 222 -14.76 9.57 -5.63
N TYR A 223 -13.47 9.91 -5.68
CA TYR A 223 -12.50 9.25 -6.53
C TYR A 223 -12.00 7.91 -5.98
N PHE A 224 -12.37 7.55 -4.75
CA PHE A 224 -11.84 6.38 -4.05
C PHE A 224 -12.95 5.46 -3.55
N GLY A 225 -12.63 4.18 -3.58
CA GLY A 225 -13.50 3.12 -3.07
C GLY A 225 -12.71 2.05 -2.34
N VAL A 226 -13.39 1.31 -1.48
CA VAL A 226 -12.83 0.19 -0.72
C VAL A 226 -13.71 -1.03 -0.87
N ILE A 227 -13.11 -2.19 -1.10
CA ILE A 227 -13.78 -3.48 -1.01
C ILE A 227 -13.27 -4.21 0.22
N ASN A 228 -14.21 -4.64 1.06
CA ASN A 228 -13.91 -5.49 2.20
C ASN A 228 -14.08 -6.95 1.77
N VAL A 229 -12.99 -7.70 1.74
CA VAL A 229 -12.96 -9.12 1.42
C VAL A 229 -12.97 -9.91 2.73
N SER A 230 -13.93 -10.80 2.88
CA SER A 230 -14.05 -11.72 4.01
C SER A 230 -13.90 -13.17 3.55
N GLY A 231 -13.78 -14.10 4.50
CA GLY A 231 -13.72 -15.54 4.21
C GLY A 231 -12.36 -16.06 3.77
N LEU A 232 -11.33 -15.21 3.65
CA LEU A 232 -9.96 -15.67 3.45
C LEU A 232 -9.38 -16.20 4.76
N SER A 233 -8.74 -17.38 4.71
CA SER A 233 -8.02 -17.92 5.86
C SER A 233 -6.79 -17.07 6.16
N THR A 234 -6.66 -16.68 7.43
CA THR A 234 -5.46 -16.02 7.94
C THR A 234 -4.58 -17.06 8.62
N PHE A 235 -3.32 -17.14 8.21
CA PHE A 235 -2.34 -17.99 8.90
C PHE A 235 -1.78 -17.23 10.09
N SER A 236 -1.85 -17.83 11.30
CA SER A 236 -1.20 -17.31 12.49
C SER A 236 0.05 -18.12 12.81
N LEU A 237 1.05 -17.50 13.45
CA LEU A 237 2.25 -18.20 13.89
C LEU A 237 1.96 -19.30 14.92
N ASP A 238 0.82 -19.25 15.59
CA ASP A 238 0.39 -20.24 16.57
C ASP A 238 -0.10 -21.56 15.94
N THR A 239 -0.35 -21.58 14.63
CA THR A 239 -0.76 -22.79 13.91
C THR A 239 0.41 -23.62 13.41
N LEU A 240 1.65 -23.21 13.67
CA LEU A 240 2.88 -23.91 13.33
C LEU A 240 3.37 -24.88 14.44
N ARG A 241 2.49 -25.29 15.34
CA ARG A 241 2.75 -26.33 16.35
C ARG A 241 2.35 -27.71 15.88
#